data_a31950b096f6b6fdf7219f3c1122bc74
#
_entry.id   a31950b096f6b6fdf7219f3c1122bc74
#
_cell.length_a   1.000
_cell.length_b   1.000
_cell.length_c   1.000
_cell.angle_alpha   90.00
_cell.angle_beta   90.00
_cell.angle_gamma   90.00
#
_symmetry.space_group_name_H-M   'P 1'
#
loop_
_entity.id
_entity.type
_entity.pdbx_description
1 polymer ?
#
loop_
_entity_poly.entity_id
_entity_poly.type
_entity_poly.pdbx_seq_one_letter_code
_entity_poly.pdbx_strand_id
1 'polypeptide(L)'
;MVFRTYVEKRQGLAPECEALLTDCRDFLGVQGLRAARIWNRYDVEGIEAPLFENACRSVFSEPPLDLVSDAADTQDACAVFAVEPLPGQFDQRADSAAQCIQLLSQGARPTVRTAKLYALYGTLTDADVEAVKRYVINPVESREASLAKPETLAEELAEPKRVASVEGFTAMDEAALSALLSSMGLAMDIADLKALQDYFRETERRDPTVTELRVVDTYWSDHCRHTTFSTHLDEITIDDDAVKDAYARYLDAREEVYGAERAAQRPQTLMDIATIGTKTLKARGLLPELDESEEINACSIHVPAMVNGKEQDWLLMFKNETHNHPTEIEPFGGAATCIGGCIRDPLSGRAYVHQAMRVT
;
A
#
# COMPACT_ATOMS: atom_id res chain seq x y z
N MET A 1 -11.06 10.20 32.39
CA MET A 1 -11.92 11.18 31.66
C MET A 1 -11.35 11.41 30.28
N VAL A 2 -12.18 11.31 29.26
CA VAL A 2 -11.78 11.58 27.86
C VAL A 2 -12.03 13.05 27.52
N PHE A 3 -11.04 13.73 26.98
CA PHE A 3 -11.16 15.03 26.37
C PHE A 3 -11.36 14.86 24.86
N ARG A 4 -12.16 15.72 24.22
CA ARG A 4 -12.37 15.70 22.78
C ARG A 4 -12.21 17.10 22.20
N THR A 5 -11.54 17.19 21.05
CA THR A 5 -11.47 18.40 20.25
C THR A 5 -11.57 18.10 18.76
N TYR A 6 -11.95 19.09 17.99
CA TYR A 6 -12.08 19.06 16.55
C TYR A 6 -11.19 20.14 15.94
N VAL A 7 -10.46 19.78 14.91
CA VAL A 7 -9.54 20.68 14.21
C VAL A 7 -9.90 20.69 12.74
N GLU A 8 -10.25 21.87 12.23
CA GLU A 8 -10.64 22.10 10.85
C GLU A 8 -9.67 23.08 10.19
N LYS A 9 -9.35 22.87 8.92
CA LYS A 9 -8.59 23.86 8.15
C LYS A 9 -9.42 25.13 7.90
N ARG A 10 -8.77 26.29 7.98
CA ARG A 10 -9.42 27.57 7.66
C ARG A 10 -9.92 27.58 6.22
N GLN A 11 -10.98 28.35 5.97
CA GLN A 11 -11.53 28.52 4.63
C GLN A 11 -10.45 28.95 3.63
N GLY A 12 -10.42 28.31 2.46
CA GLY A 12 -9.40 28.51 1.42
C GLY A 12 -8.08 27.78 1.68
N LEU A 13 -7.95 27.05 2.81
CA LEU A 13 -6.77 26.25 3.15
C LEU A 13 -7.12 24.77 3.38
N ALA A 14 -8.24 24.31 2.83
CA ALA A 14 -8.78 22.95 3.00
C ALA A 14 -8.74 22.13 1.68
N PRO A 15 -7.56 21.81 1.15
CA PRO A 15 -7.43 21.10 -0.15
C PRO A 15 -8.10 19.73 -0.12
N GLU A 16 -8.17 19.07 1.03
CA GLU A 16 -8.84 17.77 1.17
C GLU A 16 -10.35 17.87 0.91
N CYS A 17 -10.98 18.96 1.36
CA CYS A 17 -12.41 19.20 1.08
C CYS A 17 -12.65 19.46 -0.41
N GLU A 18 -11.76 20.22 -1.06
CA GLU A 18 -11.84 20.54 -2.48
C GLU A 18 -11.62 19.29 -3.35
N ALA A 19 -10.64 18.46 -2.99
CA ALA A 19 -10.39 17.17 -3.63
C ALA A 19 -11.63 16.26 -3.51
N LEU A 20 -12.17 16.09 -2.30
CA LEU A 20 -13.37 15.27 -2.08
C LEU A 20 -14.55 15.74 -2.94
N LEU A 21 -14.78 17.07 -3.05
CA LEU A 21 -15.84 17.62 -3.90
C LEU A 21 -15.63 17.30 -5.36
N THR A 22 -14.40 17.40 -5.85
CA THR A 22 -14.02 17.06 -7.22
C THR A 22 -14.23 15.57 -7.49
N ASP A 23 -13.73 14.73 -6.63
CA ASP A 23 -13.83 13.26 -6.76
C ASP A 23 -15.29 12.79 -6.71
N CYS A 24 -16.08 13.35 -5.78
CA CYS A 24 -17.50 13.03 -5.70
C CYS A 24 -18.25 13.40 -6.97
N ARG A 25 -17.94 14.55 -7.56
CA ARG A 25 -18.61 15.05 -8.76
C ARG A 25 -18.15 14.32 -10.01
N ASP A 26 -16.84 14.25 -10.22
CA ASP A 26 -16.24 13.83 -11.48
C ASP A 26 -16.05 12.31 -11.56
N PHE A 27 -15.83 11.65 -10.45
CA PHE A 27 -15.58 10.20 -10.38
C PHE A 27 -16.80 9.42 -9.89
N LEU A 28 -17.46 9.85 -8.80
CA LEU A 28 -18.60 9.12 -8.22
C LEU A 28 -19.94 9.53 -8.87
N GLY A 29 -20.00 10.61 -9.65
CA GLY A 29 -21.21 11.12 -10.25
C GLY A 29 -22.21 11.76 -9.27
N VAL A 30 -21.79 12.09 -8.03
CA VAL A 30 -22.60 12.68 -6.99
C VAL A 30 -22.74 14.20 -7.21
N GLN A 31 -23.61 14.59 -8.13
CA GLN A 31 -23.78 15.98 -8.55
C GLN A 31 -24.49 16.87 -7.51
N GLY A 32 -25.19 16.25 -6.55
CA GLY A 32 -25.93 16.96 -5.51
C GLY A 32 -25.06 17.53 -4.39
N LEU A 33 -23.79 17.11 -4.26
CA LEU A 33 -22.86 17.58 -3.25
C LEU A 33 -22.34 18.98 -3.61
N ARG A 34 -22.60 19.97 -2.75
CA ARG A 34 -22.23 21.37 -2.95
C ARG A 34 -21.04 21.82 -2.13
N ALA A 35 -20.93 21.31 -0.90
CA ALA A 35 -19.82 21.58 -0.01
C ALA A 35 -19.56 20.36 0.89
N ALA A 36 -18.33 20.24 1.37
CA ALA A 36 -17.94 19.31 2.40
C ALA A 36 -17.07 20.04 3.44
N ARG A 37 -17.21 19.69 4.70
CA ARG A 37 -16.29 20.11 5.77
C ARG A 37 -15.71 18.86 6.40
N ILE A 38 -14.44 18.93 6.77
CA ILE A 38 -13.68 17.81 7.33
C ILE A 38 -12.96 18.31 8.59
N TRP A 39 -13.17 17.62 9.69
CA TRP A 39 -12.46 17.86 10.95
C TRP A 39 -11.62 16.66 11.30
N ASN A 40 -10.40 16.91 11.77
CA ASN A 40 -9.63 15.92 12.51
C ASN A 40 -10.14 15.93 13.95
N ARG A 41 -10.73 14.84 14.40
CA ARG A 41 -11.18 14.63 15.78
C ARG A 41 -10.06 13.99 16.57
N TYR A 42 -9.79 14.52 17.76
CA TYR A 42 -8.89 13.94 18.73
C TYR A 42 -9.65 13.62 20.02
N ASP A 43 -9.56 12.36 20.45
CA ASP A 43 -9.99 11.90 21.76
C ASP A 43 -8.75 11.57 22.58
N VAL A 44 -8.64 12.14 23.78
CA VAL A 44 -7.44 12.05 24.60
C VAL A 44 -7.80 11.64 26.03
N GLU A 45 -7.12 10.65 26.57
CA GLU A 45 -7.27 10.17 27.95
C GLU A 45 -5.92 10.07 28.65
N GLY A 46 -5.92 10.30 29.98
CA GLY A 46 -4.71 10.17 30.80
C GLY A 46 -3.94 11.49 30.98
N ILE A 47 -4.58 12.64 30.73
CA ILE A 47 -3.99 13.96 31.00
C ILE A 47 -4.97 14.86 31.72
N GLU A 48 -4.45 15.98 32.28
CA GLU A 48 -5.23 17.01 32.93
C GLU A 48 -5.66 18.10 31.94
N ALA A 49 -6.76 18.83 32.26
CA ALA A 49 -7.32 19.84 31.41
C ALA A 49 -6.34 20.95 30.94
N PRO A 50 -5.44 21.49 31.79
CA PRO A 50 -4.49 22.51 31.33
C PRO A 50 -3.50 22.00 30.29
N LEU A 51 -3.09 20.72 30.39
CA LEU A 51 -2.22 20.11 29.39
C LEU A 51 -2.97 19.84 28.09
N PHE A 52 -4.25 19.45 28.16
CA PHE A 52 -5.09 19.29 26.98
C PHE A 52 -5.29 20.63 26.24
N GLU A 53 -5.59 21.72 26.97
CA GLU A 53 -5.71 23.03 26.36
C GLU A 53 -4.43 23.53 25.69
N ASN A 54 -3.27 23.22 26.28
CA ASN A 54 -1.97 23.50 25.66
C ASN A 54 -1.78 22.65 24.40
N ALA A 55 -2.09 21.35 24.46
CA ALA A 55 -1.99 20.44 23.32
C ALA A 55 -2.90 20.85 22.14
N CYS A 56 -4.08 21.40 22.41
CA CYS A 56 -4.96 21.94 21.37
C CYS A 56 -4.28 23.00 20.49
N ARG A 57 -3.39 23.81 21.06
CA ARG A 57 -2.70 24.90 20.36
C ARG A 57 -1.35 24.52 19.79
N SER A 58 -0.65 23.58 20.41
CA SER A 58 0.75 23.28 20.09
C SER A 58 0.98 21.91 19.49
N VAL A 59 0.01 20.99 19.58
CA VAL A 59 0.11 19.60 19.08
C VAL A 59 -0.92 19.32 18.01
N PHE A 60 -2.20 19.62 18.28
CA PHE A 60 -3.29 19.22 17.39
C PHE A 60 -3.55 20.20 16.25
N SER A 61 -3.07 21.44 16.36
CA SER A 61 -3.32 22.50 15.39
C SER A 61 -2.12 23.36 15.11
N GLU A 62 -2.15 23.95 13.92
CA GLU A 62 -1.31 25.08 13.52
C GLU A 62 -2.17 26.33 13.50
N PRO A 63 -2.11 27.22 14.51
CA PRO A 63 -3.05 28.34 14.68
C PRO A 63 -3.24 29.24 13.45
N PRO A 64 -2.23 29.48 12.58
CA PRO A 64 -2.45 30.23 11.34
C PRO A 64 -3.31 29.50 10.31
N LEU A 65 -3.33 28.15 10.33
CA LEU A 65 -3.96 27.32 9.32
C LEU A 65 -5.26 26.67 9.80
N ASP A 66 -5.40 26.49 11.11
CA ASP A 66 -6.43 25.66 11.71
C ASP A 66 -7.40 26.47 12.61
N LEU A 67 -8.58 25.91 12.74
CA LEU A 67 -9.60 26.31 13.74
C LEU A 67 -9.80 25.12 14.69
N VAL A 68 -9.75 25.42 15.99
CA VAL A 68 -9.95 24.40 17.04
C VAL A 68 -11.27 24.67 17.74
N SER A 69 -12.05 23.63 18.00
CA SER A 69 -13.36 23.74 18.67
C SER A 69 -13.65 22.46 19.49
N ASP A 70 -14.48 22.66 20.54
CA ASP A 70 -14.95 21.55 21.38
C ASP A 70 -16.08 20.75 20.72
N ALA A 71 -16.72 21.31 19.70
CA ALA A 71 -17.78 20.70 18.92
C ALA A 71 -17.63 21.07 17.44
N ALA A 72 -17.89 20.11 16.55
CA ALA A 72 -17.96 20.37 15.12
C ALA A 72 -19.30 21.08 14.80
N ASP A 73 -19.21 22.22 14.09
CA ASP A 73 -20.38 22.90 13.58
C ASP A 73 -20.88 22.20 12.31
N THR A 74 -21.85 21.32 12.50
CA THR A 74 -22.47 20.54 11.42
C THR A 74 -23.87 21.05 11.05
N GLN A 75 -24.18 22.30 11.41
CA GLN A 75 -25.47 22.90 11.09
C GLN A 75 -25.72 22.85 9.56
N ASP A 76 -26.94 22.52 9.18
CA ASP A 76 -27.41 22.40 7.79
C ASP A 76 -26.72 21.32 6.97
N ALA A 77 -25.90 20.44 7.58
CA ALA A 77 -25.36 19.28 6.90
C ALA A 77 -26.48 18.26 6.61
N CYS A 78 -26.53 17.76 5.38
CA CYS A 78 -27.47 16.70 4.99
C CYS A 78 -27.00 15.31 5.43
N ALA A 79 -25.71 15.13 5.68
CA ALA A 79 -25.16 13.91 6.26
C ALA A 79 -23.90 14.23 7.09
N VAL A 80 -23.75 13.52 8.21
CA VAL A 80 -22.58 13.61 9.09
C VAL A 80 -22.17 12.19 9.48
N PHE A 81 -20.90 11.86 9.29
CA PHE A 81 -20.33 10.59 9.72
C PHE A 81 -18.84 10.79 10.07
N ALA A 82 -18.28 9.86 10.79
CA ALA A 82 -16.86 9.89 11.11
C ALA A 82 -16.17 8.59 10.67
N VAL A 83 -14.88 8.68 10.39
CA VAL A 83 -14.05 7.55 9.96
C VAL A 83 -12.85 7.45 10.91
N GLU A 84 -12.63 6.26 11.45
CA GLU A 84 -11.51 5.96 12.34
C GLU A 84 -10.71 4.74 11.84
N PRO A 85 -9.42 4.59 12.19
CA PRO A 85 -8.68 3.37 11.92
C PRO A 85 -9.33 2.15 12.56
N LEU A 86 -9.19 0.98 11.91
CA LEU A 86 -9.61 -0.30 12.49
C LEU A 86 -8.75 -0.62 13.74
N PRO A 87 -9.30 -1.37 14.70
CA PRO A 87 -8.49 -1.91 15.79
C PRO A 87 -7.30 -2.71 15.26
N GLY A 88 -6.10 -2.41 15.75
CA GLY A 88 -4.86 -3.02 15.29
C GLY A 88 -4.16 -2.31 14.13
N GLN A 89 -4.84 -1.38 13.45
CA GLN A 89 -4.19 -0.50 12.48
C GLN A 89 -3.43 0.64 13.18
N PHE A 90 -2.30 1.02 12.59
CA PHE A 90 -1.46 2.06 13.15
C PHE A 90 -2.04 3.46 12.87
N ASP A 91 -2.48 4.14 13.92
CA ASP A 91 -2.93 5.54 13.85
C ASP A 91 -1.74 6.48 14.05
N GLN A 92 -1.08 6.85 12.93
CA GLN A 92 0.08 7.75 12.94
C GLN A 92 -0.22 9.10 13.61
N ARG A 93 -1.42 9.65 13.39
CA ARG A 93 -1.81 10.95 13.94
C ARG A 93 -1.96 10.87 15.46
N ALA A 94 -2.60 9.81 15.95
CA ALA A 94 -2.73 9.56 17.39
C ALA A 94 -1.38 9.29 18.05
N ASP A 95 -0.53 8.48 17.41
CA ASP A 95 0.80 8.14 17.90
C ASP A 95 1.68 9.39 18.02
N SER A 96 1.76 10.20 16.97
CA SER A 96 2.52 11.45 16.96
C SER A 96 2.00 12.45 18.00
N ALA A 97 0.67 12.58 18.13
CA ALA A 97 0.06 13.43 19.12
C ALA A 97 0.39 12.99 20.56
N ALA A 98 0.29 11.68 20.82
CA ALA A 98 0.65 11.12 22.14
C ALA A 98 2.13 11.35 22.49
N GLN A 99 3.05 11.19 21.52
CA GLN A 99 4.46 11.49 21.71
C GLN A 99 4.72 12.97 22.00
N CYS A 100 4.10 13.88 21.23
CA CYS A 100 4.24 15.32 21.45
C CYS A 100 3.73 15.73 22.83
N ILE A 101 2.59 15.21 23.28
CA ILE A 101 2.05 15.49 24.62
C ILE A 101 3.00 14.95 25.71
N GLN A 102 3.55 13.77 25.51
CA GLN A 102 4.54 13.21 26.44
C GLN A 102 5.79 14.09 26.53
N LEU A 103 6.30 14.60 25.42
CA LEU A 103 7.43 15.53 25.40
C LEU A 103 7.11 16.86 26.10
N LEU A 104 5.91 17.41 25.91
CA LEU A 104 5.46 18.65 26.57
C LEU A 104 5.34 18.49 28.08
N SER A 105 4.81 17.37 28.53
CA SER A 105 4.58 17.11 29.96
C SER A 105 5.78 16.52 30.68
N GLN A 106 6.72 15.89 29.95
CA GLN A 106 7.77 15.03 30.49
C GLN A 106 7.23 13.94 31.44
N GLY A 107 5.96 13.56 31.22
CA GLY A 107 5.23 12.59 32.05
C GLY A 107 4.92 11.28 31.32
N ALA A 108 3.87 10.62 31.77
CA ALA A 108 3.37 9.41 31.14
C ALA A 108 2.77 9.74 29.75
N ARG A 109 2.91 8.79 28.83
CA ARG A 109 2.31 8.90 27.49
C ARG A 109 0.79 8.73 27.61
N PRO A 110 0.00 9.69 27.11
CA PRO A 110 -1.45 9.55 27.10
C PRO A 110 -1.94 8.57 26.04
N THR A 111 -3.17 8.12 26.19
CA THR A 111 -3.90 7.43 25.13
C THR A 111 -4.57 8.47 24.25
N VAL A 112 -4.29 8.40 22.94
CA VAL A 112 -4.92 9.26 21.93
C VAL A 112 -5.56 8.39 20.88
N ARG A 113 -6.75 8.77 20.40
CA ARG A 113 -7.39 8.21 19.22
C ARG A 113 -7.82 9.31 18.30
N THR A 114 -7.77 9.05 17.00
CA THR A 114 -8.23 10.04 16.03
C THR A 114 -9.34 9.49 15.14
N ALA A 115 -10.10 10.41 14.60
CA ALA A 115 -11.03 10.13 13.52
C ALA A 115 -11.14 11.37 12.63
N LYS A 116 -11.56 11.18 11.38
CA LYS A 116 -12.00 12.28 10.52
C LYS A 116 -13.51 12.36 10.56
N LEU A 117 -14.05 13.53 10.90
CA LEU A 117 -15.47 13.82 10.82
C LEU A 117 -15.76 14.50 9.48
N TYR A 118 -16.73 14.00 8.77
CA TYR A 118 -17.21 14.53 7.51
C TYR A 118 -18.61 15.09 7.68
N ALA A 119 -18.84 16.33 7.23
CA ALA A 119 -20.16 16.90 7.07
C ALA A 119 -20.37 17.25 5.60
N LEU A 120 -21.43 16.73 5.02
CA LEU A 120 -21.79 16.90 3.61
C LEU A 120 -22.96 17.86 3.48
N TYR A 121 -22.86 18.78 2.53
CA TYR A 121 -23.88 19.82 2.31
C TYR A 121 -24.37 19.77 0.85
N GLY A 122 -25.69 19.84 0.69
CA GLY A 122 -26.30 19.82 -0.65
C GLY A 122 -27.63 19.09 -0.67
N THR A 123 -27.95 18.51 -1.79
CA THR A 123 -29.15 17.68 -1.98
C THR A 123 -28.70 16.27 -2.33
N LEU A 124 -28.56 15.42 -1.34
CA LEU A 124 -28.05 14.07 -1.47
C LEU A 124 -29.14 13.05 -1.15
N THR A 125 -29.15 11.98 -1.90
CA THR A 125 -29.92 10.78 -1.57
C THR A 125 -29.10 9.89 -0.61
N ASP A 126 -29.76 8.93 0.06
CA ASP A 126 -29.06 7.95 0.88
C ASP A 126 -28.02 7.16 0.06
N ALA A 127 -28.33 6.87 -1.20
CA ALA A 127 -27.39 6.18 -2.11
C ALA A 127 -26.13 7.05 -2.41
N ASP A 128 -26.28 8.35 -2.54
CA ASP A 128 -25.15 9.28 -2.71
C ASP A 128 -24.26 9.28 -1.47
N VAL A 129 -24.87 9.36 -0.29
CA VAL A 129 -24.14 9.33 1.00
C VAL A 129 -23.37 8.02 1.16
N GLU A 130 -24.00 6.89 0.85
CA GLU A 130 -23.34 5.59 0.90
C GLU A 130 -22.22 5.44 -0.15
N ALA A 131 -22.36 6.08 -1.31
CA ALA A 131 -21.29 6.12 -2.30
C ALA A 131 -20.08 6.91 -1.78
N VAL A 132 -20.32 8.07 -1.16
CA VAL A 132 -19.24 8.86 -0.53
C VAL A 132 -18.58 8.09 0.62
N LYS A 133 -19.37 7.47 1.51
CA LYS A 133 -18.82 6.63 2.59
C LYS A 133 -17.93 5.52 2.04
N ARG A 134 -18.36 4.77 1.04
CA ARG A 134 -17.56 3.70 0.40
C ARG A 134 -16.28 4.23 -0.25
N TYR A 135 -16.27 5.47 -0.68
CA TYR A 135 -15.09 6.09 -1.25
C TYR A 135 -14.06 6.49 -0.18
N VAL A 136 -14.50 7.07 0.93
CA VAL A 136 -13.59 7.58 1.98
C VAL A 136 -13.25 6.53 3.05
N ILE A 137 -14.02 5.44 3.17
CA ILE A 137 -13.77 4.35 4.11
C ILE A 137 -13.11 3.20 3.37
N ASN A 138 -11.81 3.03 3.58
CA ASN A 138 -11.13 1.82 3.14
C ASN A 138 -11.37 0.69 4.17
N PRO A 139 -12.13 -0.37 3.84
CA PRO A 139 -12.52 -1.39 4.82
C PRO A 139 -11.33 -2.25 5.32
N VAL A 140 -10.16 -2.13 4.69
CA VAL A 140 -8.92 -2.80 5.12
C VAL A 140 -8.26 -2.07 6.30
N GLU A 141 -8.38 -0.73 6.35
CA GLU A 141 -7.68 0.09 7.35
C GLU A 141 -8.62 0.91 8.25
N SER A 142 -9.87 1.14 7.83
CA SER A 142 -10.76 2.07 8.51
C SER A 142 -12.21 1.58 8.54
N ARG A 143 -12.97 2.20 9.42
CA ARG A 143 -14.41 1.96 9.61
C ARG A 143 -15.14 3.24 9.95
N GLU A 144 -16.46 3.21 9.85
CA GLU A 144 -17.30 4.28 10.40
C GLU A 144 -17.19 4.32 11.93
N ALA A 145 -16.91 5.49 12.46
CA ALA A 145 -16.74 5.74 13.89
C ALA A 145 -18.02 6.25 14.53
N SER A 146 -18.21 5.94 15.81
CA SER A 146 -19.27 6.57 16.60
C SER A 146 -19.07 8.07 16.72
N LEU A 147 -20.13 8.83 16.56
CA LEU A 147 -20.13 10.29 16.82
C LEU A 147 -20.14 10.61 18.33
N ALA A 148 -20.64 9.69 19.15
CA ALA A 148 -20.65 9.86 20.59
C ALA A 148 -19.24 9.88 21.18
N LYS A 149 -19.02 10.76 22.17
CA LYS A 149 -17.76 10.77 22.91
C LYS A 149 -17.72 9.57 23.85
N PRO A 150 -16.69 8.71 23.81
CA PRO A 150 -16.56 7.56 24.70
C PRO A 150 -16.24 7.99 26.12
N GLU A 151 -16.59 7.18 27.09
CA GLU A 151 -16.23 7.40 28.50
C GLU A 151 -14.76 7.07 28.79
N THR A 152 -14.19 6.10 28.05
CA THR A 152 -12.79 5.69 28.13
C THR A 152 -12.27 5.29 26.74
N LEU A 153 -10.99 5.44 26.52
CA LEU A 153 -10.27 4.96 25.32
C LEU A 153 -9.65 3.58 25.51
N ALA A 154 -9.79 3.00 26.69
CA ALA A 154 -9.33 1.63 26.93
C ALA A 154 -10.10 0.66 26.02
N GLU A 155 -9.38 -0.21 25.34
CA GLU A 155 -9.97 -1.31 24.58
C GLU A 155 -9.99 -2.57 25.44
N GLU A 156 -11.12 -3.23 25.48
CA GLU A 156 -11.17 -4.62 25.88
C GLU A 156 -10.63 -5.45 24.71
N LEU A 157 -9.36 -5.78 24.77
CA LEU A 157 -8.77 -6.70 23.78
C LEU A 157 -9.31 -8.09 24.06
N ALA A 158 -9.95 -8.68 23.05
CA ALA A 158 -10.32 -10.08 23.13
C ALA A 158 -9.02 -10.91 23.25
N GLU A 159 -8.98 -11.82 24.21
CA GLU A 159 -7.85 -12.74 24.32
C GLU A 159 -7.69 -13.51 23.00
N PRO A 160 -6.46 -13.62 22.47
CA PRO A 160 -6.22 -14.34 21.24
C PRO A 160 -6.63 -15.80 21.41
N LYS A 161 -7.51 -16.27 20.53
CA LYS A 161 -7.92 -17.67 20.49
C LYS A 161 -6.75 -18.52 20.02
N ARG A 162 -6.74 -19.79 20.47
CA ARG A 162 -5.79 -20.77 19.94
C ARG A 162 -6.00 -20.89 18.43
N VAL A 163 -4.90 -20.93 17.67
CA VAL A 163 -4.95 -21.11 16.21
C VAL A 163 -5.64 -22.44 15.88
N ALA A 164 -6.61 -22.41 14.99
CA ALA A 164 -7.34 -23.59 14.56
C ALA A 164 -6.45 -24.50 13.72
N SER A 165 -6.59 -25.81 13.90
CA SER A 165 -6.03 -26.83 13.00
C SER A 165 -7.01 -27.08 11.84
N VAL A 166 -6.46 -27.46 10.68
CA VAL A 166 -7.24 -27.91 9.53
C VAL A 166 -7.50 -29.40 9.71
N GLU A 167 -8.55 -29.72 10.47
CA GLU A 167 -8.88 -31.09 10.87
C GLU A 167 -9.06 -32.02 9.67
N GLY A 168 -8.42 -33.17 9.72
CA GLY A 168 -8.48 -34.21 8.68
C GLY A 168 -7.65 -33.90 7.43
N PHE A 169 -6.85 -32.85 7.41
CA PHE A 169 -6.03 -32.46 6.25
C PHE A 169 -5.19 -33.61 5.71
N THR A 170 -4.54 -34.36 6.58
CA THR A 170 -3.65 -35.48 6.20
C THR A 170 -4.38 -36.65 5.52
N ALA A 171 -5.72 -36.72 5.64
CA ALA A 171 -6.58 -37.76 5.07
C ALA A 171 -7.50 -37.25 3.94
N MET A 172 -7.42 -35.97 3.57
CA MET A 172 -8.26 -35.39 2.51
C MET A 172 -7.94 -36.03 1.15
N ASP A 173 -8.98 -36.29 0.38
CA ASP A 173 -8.86 -36.64 -1.04
C ASP A 173 -8.63 -35.38 -1.90
N GLU A 174 -8.40 -35.57 -3.19
CA GLU A 174 -8.13 -34.48 -4.12
C GLU A 174 -9.27 -33.46 -4.22
N ALA A 175 -10.51 -33.93 -4.13
CA ALA A 175 -11.67 -33.04 -4.20
C ALA A 175 -11.77 -32.16 -2.95
N ALA A 176 -11.50 -32.71 -1.78
CA ALA A 176 -11.47 -31.98 -0.52
C ALA A 176 -10.31 -30.99 -0.48
N LEU A 177 -9.12 -31.36 -0.98
CA LEU A 177 -7.98 -30.44 -1.11
C LEU A 177 -8.28 -29.29 -2.07
N SER A 178 -8.92 -29.55 -3.22
CA SER A 178 -9.33 -28.51 -4.16
C SER A 178 -10.35 -27.55 -3.56
N ALA A 179 -11.29 -28.07 -2.79
CA ALA A 179 -12.26 -27.25 -2.06
C ALA A 179 -11.58 -26.39 -0.98
N LEU A 180 -10.59 -26.94 -0.27
CA LEU A 180 -9.79 -26.22 0.71
C LEU A 180 -8.99 -25.07 0.06
N LEU A 181 -8.29 -25.31 -1.07
CA LEU A 181 -7.59 -24.29 -1.84
C LEU A 181 -8.51 -23.10 -2.15
N SER A 182 -9.68 -23.40 -2.70
CA SER A 182 -10.66 -22.38 -3.08
C SER A 182 -11.23 -21.62 -1.88
N SER A 183 -11.59 -22.34 -0.81
CA SER A 183 -12.21 -21.72 0.38
C SER A 183 -11.24 -20.86 1.18
N MET A 184 -9.97 -21.24 1.21
CA MET A 184 -8.92 -20.47 1.87
C MET A 184 -8.30 -19.41 0.95
N GLY A 185 -8.57 -19.43 -0.37
CA GLY A 185 -7.95 -18.54 -1.36
C GLY A 185 -6.43 -18.69 -1.38
N LEU A 186 -5.93 -19.93 -1.39
CA LEU A 186 -4.49 -20.20 -1.43
C LEU A 186 -3.93 -19.96 -2.84
N ALA A 187 -2.70 -19.47 -2.90
CA ALA A 187 -1.96 -19.24 -4.14
C ALA A 187 -1.24 -20.50 -4.66
N MET A 188 -1.05 -21.50 -3.80
CA MET A 188 -0.53 -22.84 -4.18
C MET A 188 -1.43 -23.52 -5.20
N ASP A 189 -0.89 -24.41 -6.00
CA ASP A 189 -1.66 -25.33 -6.82
C ASP A 189 -1.98 -26.64 -6.07
N ILE A 190 -2.73 -27.54 -6.73
CA ILE A 190 -3.13 -28.81 -6.12
C ILE A 190 -1.94 -29.76 -5.90
N ALA A 191 -0.92 -29.70 -6.75
CA ALA A 191 0.29 -30.52 -6.62
C ALA A 191 1.12 -30.06 -5.41
N ASP A 192 1.26 -28.76 -5.22
CA ASP A 192 1.91 -28.15 -4.06
C ASP A 192 1.21 -28.56 -2.76
N LEU A 193 -0.14 -28.45 -2.73
CA LEU A 193 -0.91 -28.82 -1.55
C LEU A 193 -0.84 -30.30 -1.22
N LYS A 194 -0.76 -31.18 -2.24
CA LYS A 194 -0.51 -32.61 -2.05
C LYS A 194 0.88 -32.89 -1.48
N ALA A 195 1.91 -32.23 -1.99
CA ALA A 195 3.25 -32.36 -1.45
C ALA A 195 3.31 -31.92 0.02
N LEU A 196 2.60 -30.86 0.37
CA LEU A 196 2.46 -30.41 1.74
C LEU A 196 1.68 -31.40 2.61
N GLN A 197 0.60 -32.00 2.08
CA GLN A 197 -0.17 -33.05 2.75
C GLN A 197 0.71 -34.25 3.07
N ASP A 198 1.52 -34.70 2.11
CA ASP A 198 2.46 -35.82 2.31
C ASP A 198 3.47 -35.50 3.40
N TYR A 199 4.02 -34.27 3.43
CA TYR A 199 4.92 -33.83 4.48
C TYR A 199 4.25 -33.89 5.88
N PHE A 200 3.07 -33.35 6.03
CA PHE A 200 2.36 -33.39 7.33
C PHE A 200 1.96 -34.80 7.73
N ARG A 201 1.60 -35.66 6.78
CA ARG A 201 1.25 -37.06 7.04
C ARG A 201 2.46 -37.90 7.46
N GLU A 202 3.60 -37.76 6.76
CA GLU A 202 4.75 -38.63 6.91
C GLU A 202 5.76 -38.13 7.94
N THR A 203 6.02 -36.83 7.95
CA THR A 203 7.04 -36.21 8.78
C THR A 203 6.47 -35.67 10.07
N GLU A 204 5.52 -34.73 9.98
CA GLU A 204 4.90 -34.08 11.14
C GLU A 204 3.92 -35.01 11.89
N ARG A 205 3.25 -35.90 11.19
CA ARG A 205 2.26 -36.87 11.71
C ARG A 205 1.13 -36.22 12.49
N ARG A 206 0.69 -35.09 12.00
CA ARG A 206 -0.41 -34.28 12.53
C ARG A 206 -1.03 -33.44 11.42
N ASP A 207 -2.19 -32.92 11.67
CA ASP A 207 -2.77 -31.92 10.79
C ASP A 207 -2.11 -30.54 11.00
N PRO A 208 -1.97 -29.72 9.94
CA PRO A 208 -1.44 -28.38 10.05
C PRO A 208 -2.44 -27.43 10.70
N THR A 209 -1.93 -26.37 11.28
CA THR A 209 -2.74 -25.19 11.64
C THR A 209 -3.05 -24.36 10.41
N VAL A 210 -4.10 -23.55 10.48
CA VAL A 210 -4.43 -22.54 9.44
C VAL A 210 -3.23 -21.61 9.19
N THR A 211 -2.52 -21.21 10.25
CA THR A 211 -1.33 -20.36 10.14
C THR A 211 -0.21 -21.04 9.37
N GLU A 212 0.06 -22.32 9.63
CA GLU A 212 1.12 -23.06 8.92
C GLU A 212 0.81 -23.14 7.43
N LEU A 213 -0.45 -23.45 7.05
CA LEU A 213 -0.83 -23.45 5.63
C LEU A 213 -0.64 -22.08 4.99
N ARG A 214 -1.07 -21.01 5.65
CA ARG A 214 -0.92 -19.63 5.15
C ARG A 214 0.54 -19.21 5.00
N VAL A 215 1.39 -19.58 5.96
CA VAL A 215 2.83 -19.28 5.89
C VAL A 215 3.49 -20.01 4.72
N VAL A 216 3.20 -21.30 4.55
CA VAL A 216 3.75 -22.08 3.43
C VAL A 216 3.23 -21.54 2.11
N ASP A 217 1.93 -21.24 2.00
CA ASP A 217 1.32 -20.62 0.82
C ASP A 217 2.02 -19.31 0.43
N THR A 218 2.35 -18.47 1.41
CA THR A 218 3.08 -17.23 1.18
C THR A 218 4.48 -17.47 0.60
N TYR A 219 5.21 -18.47 1.12
CA TYR A 219 6.53 -18.83 0.60
C TYR A 219 6.47 -19.52 -0.76
N TRP A 220 5.40 -20.25 -1.04
CA TRP A 220 5.23 -21.00 -2.29
C TRP A 220 4.60 -20.15 -3.40
N SER A 221 4.01 -19.02 -3.02
CA SER A 221 3.42 -18.11 -4.01
C SER A 221 4.48 -17.58 -4.98
N ASP A 222 4.07 -17.38 -6.22
CA ASP A 222 4.92 -16.81 -7.27
C ASP A 222 5.13 -15.30 -7.02
N HIS A 223 6.01 -14.99 -6.06
CA HIS A 223 6.33 -13.63 -5.65
C HIS A 223 6.83 -12.81 -6.83
N CYS A 224 6.20 -11.68 -7.13
CA CYS A 224 6.50 -10.82 -8.29
C CYS A 224 6.47 -11.57 -9.63
N ARG A 225 5.79 -12.72 -9.68
CA ARG A 225 5.67 -13.58 -10.87
C ARG A 225 7.00 -14.05 -11.46
N HIS A 226 8.01 -14.21 -10.63
CA HIS A 226 9.34 -14.68 -11.09
C HIS A 226 9.26 -16.02 -11.82
N THR A 227 8.49 -16.97 -11.28
CA THR A 227 8.28 -18.29 -11.91
C THR A 227 7.51 -18.14 -13.22
N THR A 228 6.40 -17.37 -13.21
CA THR A 228 5.61 -17.10 -14.42
C THR A 228 6.45 -16.47 -15.51
N PHE A 229 7.25 -15.44 -15.21
CA PHE A 229 8.10 -14.80 -16.21
C PHE A 229 9.25 -15.70 -16.72
N SER A 230 9.65 -16.71 -15.95
CA SER A 230 10.69 -17.67 -16.33
C SER A 230 10.15 -18.92 -17.01
N THR A 231 8.83 -19.07 -17.15
CA THR A 231 8.20 -20.19 -17.86
C THR A 231 8.71 -20.26 -19.29
N HIS A 232 9.11 -21.47 -19.72
CA HIS A 232 9.53 -21.75 -21.09
C HIS A 232 8.31 -21.78 -22.02
N LEU A 233 8.40 -21.09 -23.13
CA LEU A 233 7.38 -21.05 -24.17
C LEU A 233 7.78 -21.99 -25.29
N ASP A 234 7.31 -23.24 -25.25
CA ASP A 234 7.70 -24.30 -26.20
C ASP A 234 6.79 -24.31 -27.42
N GLU A 235 5.48 -24.06 -27.25
CA GLU A 235 4.49 -23.99 -28.31
C GLU A 235 3.77 -22.66 -28.28
N ILE A 236 3.81 -21.93 -29.41
CA ILE A 236 3.21 -20.59 -29.49
C ILE A 236 2.27 -20.53 -30.69
N THR A 237 1.00 -20.30 -30.42
CA THR A 237 -0.03 -20.07 -31.44
C THR A 237 -0.51 -18.62 -31.33
N ILE A 238 -0.52 -17.90 -32.46
CA ILE A 238 -0.92 -16.50 -32.50
C ILE A 238 -1.96 -16.34 -33.61
N ASP A 239 -3.14 -15.84 -33.28
CA ASP A 239 -4.23 -15.64 -34.23
C ASP A 239 -4.29 -14.21 -34.80
N ASP A 240 -3.71 -13.23 -34.11
CA ASP A 240 -3.66 -11.83 -34.52
C ASP A 240 -2.42 -11.52 -35.35
N ASP A 241 -2.60 -10.90 -36.51
CA ASP A 241 -1.50 -10.63 -37.44
C ASP A 241 -0.51 -9.58 -36.91
N ALA A 242 -0.96 -8.57 -36.16
CA ALA A 242 -0.06 -7.56 -35.61
C ALA A 242 0.82 -8.17 -34.50
N VAL A 243 0.27 -9.12 -33.73
CA VAL A 243 1.02 -9.87 -32.73
C VAL A 243 2.00 -10.83 -33.40
N LYS A 244 1.64 -11.49 -34.53
CA LYS A 244 2.58 -12.30 -35.33
C LYS A 244 3.79 -11.49 -35.79
N ASP A 245 3.53 -10.29 -36.33
CA ASP A 245 4.59 -9.39 -36.78
C ASP A 245 5.48 -8.92 -35.61
N ALA A 246 4.90 -8.65 -34.45
CA ALA A 246 5.66 -8.30 -33.25
C ALA A 246 6.51 -9.48 -32.77
N TYR A 247 5.97 -10.68 -32.80
CA TYR A 247 6.70 -11.90 -32.44
C TYR A 247 7.85 -12.21 -33.43
N ALA A 248 7.65 -12.01 -34.73
CA ALA A 248 8.73 -12.15 -35.71
C ALA A 248 9.88 -11.17 -35.42
N ARG A 249 9.57 -9.90 -35.15
CA ARG A 249 10.58 -8.90 -34.72
C ARG A 249 11.30 -9.30 -33.42
N TYR A 250 10.61 -9.93 -32.49
CA TYR A 250 11.24 -10.47 -31.30
C TYR A 250 12.28 -11.55 -31.63
N LEU A 251 11.95 -12.50 -32.55
CA LEU A 251 12.88 -13.53 -32.97
C LEU A 251 14.11 -12.94 -33.68
N ASP A 252 13.92 -11.97 -34.57
CA ASP A 252 15.02 -11.24 -35.22
C ASP A 252 15.93 -10.54 -34.19
N ALA A 253 15.33 -9.88 -33.21
CA ALA A 253 16.05 -9.23 -32.13
C ALA A 253 16.87 -10.23 -31.27
N ARG A 254 16.36 -11.43 -31.04
CA ARG A 254 17.10 -12.51 -30.34
C ARG A 254 18.36 -12.91 -31.13
N GLU A 255 18.23 -13.07 -32.44
CA GLU A 255 19.38 -13.40 -33.28
C GLU A 255 20.42 -12.27 -33.29
N GLU A 256 19.97 -11.02 -33.37
CA GLU A 256 20.86 -9.85 -33.29
C GLU A 256 21.61 -9.77 -31.98
N VAL A 257 20.92 -10.00 -30.84
CA VAL A 257 21.50 -9.86 -29.49
C VAL A 257 22.35 -11.04 -29.07
N TYR A 258 21.91 -12.25 -29.39
CA TYR A 258 22.57 -13.48 -28.89
C TYR A 258 23.42 -14.20 -29.93
N GLY A 259 23.23 -13.90 -31.22
CA GLY A 259 23.71 -14.69 -32.34
C GLY A 259 22.83 -15.93 -32.59
N ALA A 260 22.74 -16.37 -33.86
CA ALA A 260 21.80 -17.42 -34.28
C ALA A 260 21.93 -18.73 -33.46
N GLU A 261 23.16 -19.20 -33.17
CA GLU A 261 23.40 -20.45 -32.45
C GLU A 261 22.87 -20.35 -30.99
N ARG A 262 23.22 -19.28 -30.26
CA ARG A 262 22.77 -19.09 -28.88
C ARG A 262 21.28 -18.79 -28.80
N ALA A 263 20.73 -18.03 -29.75
CA ALA A 263 19.31 -17.75 -29.83
C ALA A 263 18.48 -19.05 -29.97
N ALA A 264 18.95 -20.01 -30.77
CA ALA A 264 18.29 -21.30 -30.92
C ALA A 264 18.36 -22.19 -29.66
N GLN A 265 19.42 -22.09 -28.88
CA GLN A 265 19.61 -22.90 -27.66
C GLN A 265 18.96 -22.27 -26.42
N ARG A 266 18.78 -20.97 -26.41
CA ARG A 266 18.20 -20.24 -25.27
C ARG A 266 16.68 -20.36 -25.25
N PRO A 267 16.06 -20.78 -24.14
CA PRO A 267 14.61 -20.85 -24.08
C PRO A 267 13.97 -19.49 -24.26
N GLN A 268 12.81 -19.49 -24.91
CA GLN A 268 11.95 -18.30 -24.97
C GLN A 268 11.15 -18.24 -23.68
N THR A 269 11.14 -17.07 -23.05
CA THR A 269 10.39 -16.83 -21.82
C THR A 269 9.73 -15.45 -21.87
N LEU A 270 8.73 -15.21 -21.04
CA LEU A 270 8.13 -13.87 -20.91
C LEU A 270 9.17 -12.82 -20.50
N MET A 271 10.13 -13.18 -19.63
CA MET A 271 11.24 -12.31 -19.24
C MET A 271 12.16 -11.98 -20.41
N ASP A 272 12.43 -12.95 -21.29
CA ASP A 272 13.23 -12.70 -22.47
C ASP A 272 12.52 -11.73 -23.43
N ILE A 273 11.22 -11.93 -23.66
CA ILE A 273 10.38 -11.02 -24.45
C ILE A 273 10.40 -9.60 -23.85
N ALA A 274 10.20 -9.48 -22.51
CA ALA A 274 10.15 -8.19 -21.83
C ALA A 274 11.48 -7.42 -21.89
N THR A 275 12.62 -8.13 -21.91
CA THR A 275 13.94 -7.50 -21.82
C THR A 275 14.68 -7.35 -23.14
N ILE A 276 14.23 -8.03 -24.21
CA ILE A 276 14.97 -8.05 -25.49
C ILE A 276 15.11 -6.67 -26.12
N GLY A 277 14.10 -5.81 -26.00
CA GLY A 277 14.14 -4.45 -26.55
C GLY A 277 15.28 -3.63 -25.98
N THR A 278 15.45 -3.64 -24.65
CA THR A 278 16.57 -2.93 -23.99
C THR A 278 17.91 -3.53 -24.39
N LYS A 279 18.03 -4.84 -24.48
CA LYS A 279 19.25 -5.51 -24.93
C LYS A 279 19.62 -5.17 -26.37
N THR A 280 18.62 -5.05 -27.25
CA THR A 280 18.81 -4.62 -28.64
C THR A 280 19.30 -3.16 -28.71
N LEU A 281 18.65 -2.24 -27.98
CA LEU A 281 19.10 -0.85 -27.91
C LEU A 281 20.54 -0.73 -27.41
N LYS A 282 20.88 -1.50 -26.38
CA LYS A 282 22.26 -1.57 -25.85
C LYS A 282 23.23 -2.11 -26.89
N ALA A 283 22.91 -3.21 -27.57
CA ALA A 283 23.75 -3.81 -28.60
C ALA A 283 24.01 -2.83 -29.77
N ARG A 284 23.04 -1.98 -30.08
CA ARG A 284 23.14 -0.93 -31.10
C ARG A 284 23.84 0.35 -30.62
N GLY A 285 24.26 0.43 -29.35
CA GLY A 285 24.89 1.63 -28.79
C GLY A 285 23.96 2.82 -28.62
N LEU A 286 22.64 2.59 -28.51
CA LEU A 286 21.62 3.64 -28.39
C LEU A 286 21.30 4.01 -26.91
N LEU A 287 22.09 3.51 -25.96
CA LEU A 287 21.96 3.82 -24.55
C LEU A 287 23.32 4.26 -23.98
N PRO A 288 23.95 5.33 -24.53
CA PRO A 288 25.29 5.75 -24.11
C PRO A 288 25.31 6.33 -22.69
N GLU A 289 24.18 6.84 -22.21
CA GLU A 289 24.04 7.42 -20.87
C GLU A 289 23.78 6.38 -19.77
N LEU A 290 23.55 5.10 -20.15
CA LEU A 290 23.29 4.06 -19.18
C LEU A 290 24.54 3.80 -18.33
N ASP A 291 24.42 3.95 -17.01
CA ASP A 291 25.45 3.56 -16.07
C ASP A 291 25.61 2.04 -16.02
N GLU A 292 26.83 1.57 -16.20
CA GLU A 292 27.18 0.14 -16.12
C GLU A 292 28.09 -0.09 -14.93
N SER A 293 27.52 -0.57 -13.82
CA SER A 293 28.28 -0.96 -12.65
C SER A 293 28.10 -2.45 -12.34
N GLU A 294 28.97 -2.99 -11.48
CA GLU A 294 28.86 -4.38 -11.01
C GLU A 294 27.63 -4.59 -10.08
N GLU A 295 27.14 -3.50 -9.49
CA GLU A 295 25.98 -3.49 -8.58
C GLU A 295 24.81 -2.79 -9.26
N ILE A 296 23.85 -3.57 -9.79
CA ILE A 296 22.70 -3.07 -10.55
C ILE A 296 21.42 -3.37 -9.77
N ASN A 297 21.08 -2.51 -8.81
CA ASN A 297 19.83 -2.57 -8.06
C ASN A 297 18.78 -1.53 -8.50
N ALA A 298 19.18 -0.59 -9.36
CA ALA A 298 18.31 0.38 -10.00
C ALA A 298 18.81 0.68 -11.40
N CYS A 299 17.94 1.19 -12.28
CA CYS A 299 18.37 1.74 -13.54
C CYS A 299 18.96 3.13 -13.30
N SER A 300 20.21 3.36 -13.67
CA SER A 300 20.90 4.62 -13.50
C SER A 300 21.38 5.16 -14.83
N ILE A 301 21.23 6.46 -15.06
CA ILE A 301 21.75 7.16 -16.23
C ILE A 301 22.59 8.34 -15.81
N HIS A 302 23.66 8.62 -16.56
CA HIS A 302 24.47 9.81 -16.40
C HIS A 302 23.74 11.05 -16.90
N VAL A 303 23.66 12.07 -16.05
CA VAL A 303 23.01 13.34 -16.38
C VAL A 303 23.96 14.49 -16.02
N PRO A 304 24.46 15.26 -17.03
CA PRO A 304 25.25 16.45 -16.75
C PRO A 304 24.37 17.54 -16.13
N ALA A 305 24.76 18.05 -14.98
CA ALA A 305 24.02 19.09 -14.27
C ALA A 305 24.93 20.29 -13.98
N MET A 306 24.41 21.51 -14.19
CA MET A 306 25.12 22.73 -13.87
C MET A 306 24.84 23.16 -12.42
N VAL A 307 25.78 22.96 -11.53
CA VAL A 307 25.67 23.31 -10.11
C VAL A 307 26.63 24.44 -9.76
N ASN A 308 26.11 25.57 -9.33
CA ASN A 308 26.90 26.76 -8.98
C ASN A 308 27.88 27.18 -10.07
N GLY A 309 27.46 27.10 -11.35
CA GLY A 309 28.28 27.46 -12.51
C GLY A 309 29.38 26.45 -12.88
N LYS A 310 29.36 25.26 -12.30
CA LYS A 310 30.23 24.13 -12.64
C LYS A 310 29.41 22.96 -13.11
N GLU A 311 29.86 22.36 -14.21
CA GLU A 311 29.26 21.11 -14.67
C GLU A 311 29.68 19.96 -13.76
N GLN A 312 28.70 19.14 -13.38
CA GLN A 312 28.90 17.94 -12.57
C GLN A 312 28.16 16.78 -13.26
N ASP A 313 28.73 15.59 -13.19
CA ASP A 313 28.11 14.37 -13.65
C ASP A 313 27.29 13.77 -12.50
N TRP A 314 25.98 13.66 -12.70
CA TRP A 314 25.04 13.11 -11.73
C TRP A 314 24.42 11.83 -12.25
N LEU A 315 24.06 10.93 -11.35
CA LEU A 315 23.26 9.76 -11.66
C LEU A 315 21.80 10.04 -11.37
N LEU A 316 20.96 9.95 -12.39
CA LEU A 316 19.52 9.85 -12.23
C LEU A 316 19.16 8.38 -12.12
N MET A 317 18.77 7.95 -10.92
CA MET A 317 18.39 6.58 -10.63
C MET A 317 16.87 6.42 -10.71
N PHE A 318 16.40 5.43 -11.45
CA PHE A 318 15.00 5.09 -11.57
C PHE A 318 14.76 3.71 -10.97
N LYS A 319 13.84 3.64 -10.02
CA LYS A 319 13.37 2.41 -9.42
C LYS A 319 11.86 2.32 -9.57
N ASN A 320 11.41 1.23 -10.17
CA ASN A 320 10.00 0.82 -10.17
C ASN A 320 9.89 -0.52 -9.47
N GLU A 321 9.08 -0.60 -8.45
CA GLU A 321 8.91 -1.80 -7.65
C GLU A 321 7.44 -2.13 -7.46
N THR A 322 7.10 -3.40 -7.69
CA THR A 322 5.79 -3.93 -7.37
C THR A 322 5.85 -4.64 -6.02
N HIS A 323 4.88 -4.38 -5.15
CA HIS A 323 4.79 -5.02 -3.85
C HIS A 323 3.51 -5.85 -3.74
N ASN A 324 3.61 -6.99 -3.06
CA ASN A 324 2.48 -7.87 -2.79
C ASN A 324 1.67 -7.33 -1.62
N HIS A 325 0.60 -6.62 -1.87
CA HIS A 325 -0.41 -6.18 -0.90
C HIS A 325 0.04 -5.56 0.44
N PRO A 326 1.31 -5.19 0.73
CA PRO A 326 1.67 -4.69 2.06
C PRO A 326 0.92 -3.40 2.40
N THR A 327 0.69 -2.51 1.42
CA THR A 327 -0.07 -1.27 1.62
C THR A 327 -1.58 -1.49 1.69
N GLU A 328 -2.09 -2.62 1.24
CA GLU A 328 -3.49 -3.01 1.36
C GLU A 328 -3.78 -3.58 2.76
N ILE A 329 -2.87 -4.39 3.29
CA ILE A 329 -3.05 -5.09 4.57
C ILE A 329 -2.69 -4.18 5.75
N GLU A 330 -1.59 -3.45 5.64
CA GLU A 330 -1.09 -2.50 6.63
C GLU A 330 -0.58 -1.24 5.91
N PRO A 331 -1.47 -0.27 5.63
CA PRO A 331 -1.18 0.85 4.72
C PRO A 331 0.03 1.68 5.12
N PHE A 332 0.16 2.01 6.40
CA PHE A 332 1.26 2.85 6.87
C PHE A 332 2.62 2.14 6.80
N GLY A 333 2.74 0.97 7.40
CA GLY A 333 3.99 0.21 7.42
C GLY A 333 4.33 -0.35 6.04
N GLY A 334 3.32 -0.74 5.26
CA GLY A 334 3.47 -1.14 3.88
C GLY A 334 4.02 -0.01 3.00
N ALA A 335 3.47 1.20 3.10
CA ALA A 335 3.99 2.37 2.40
C ALA A 335 5.42 2.72 2.83
N ALA A 336 5.73 2.69 4.14
CA ALA A 336 7.07 2.93 4.66
C ALA A 336 8.08 1.91 4.13
N THR A 337 7.71 0.63 4.07
CA THR A 337 8.53 -0.44 3.51
C THR A 337 8.82 -0.22 2.02
N CYS A 338 7.79 0.13 1.23
CA CYS A 338 7.92 0.36 -0.19
C CYS A 338 8.82 1.58 -0.50
N ILE A 339 8.60 2.70 0.18
CA ILE A 339 9.44 3.91 0.03
C ILE A 339 10.87 3.61 0.48
N GLY A 340 11.04 2.93 1.61
CA GLY A 340 12.35 2.52 2.11
C GLY A 340 13.11 1.63 1.13
N GLY A 341 12.44 0.67 0.48
CA GLY A 341 13.02 -0.18 -0.56
C GLY A 341 13.49 0.62 -1.77
N CYS A 342 12.66 1.53 -2.26
CA CYS A 342 13.00 2.40 -3.37
C CYS A 342 14.22 3.30 -3.11
N ILE A 343 14.50 3.65 -1.87
CA ILE A 343 15.68 4.44 -1.49
C ILE A 343 16.90 3.54 -1.24
N ARG A 344 16.71 2.41 -0.55
CA ARG A 344 17.81 1.50 -0.19
C ARG A 344 18.50 0.86 -1.39
N ASP A 345 17.74 0.48 -2.42
CA ASP A 345 18.30 -0.17 -3.58
C ASP A 345 19.27 0.75 -4.37
N PRO A 346 18.90 1.99 -4.72
CA PRO A 346 19.85 2.95 -5.27
C PRO A 346 21.04 3.22 -4.34
N LEU A 347 20.83 3.33 -3.03
CA LEU A 347 21.88 3.57 -2.06
C LEU A 347 22.88 2.41 -1.97
N SER A 348 22.43 1.16 -2.11
CA SER A 348 23.29 -0.03 -2.10
C SER A 348 24.19 -0.13 -3.33
N GLY A 349 23.87 0.56 -4.42
CA GLY A 349 24.60 0.62 -5.67
C GLY A 349 25.80 1.59 -5.67
N ARG A 350 26.43 1.83 -4.53
CA ARG A 350 27.60 2.71 -4.37
C ARG A 350 27.35 4.20 -4.63
N ALA A 351 26.11 4.61 -4.69
CA ALA A 351 25.73 6.00 -4.90
C ALA A 351 24.98 6.55 -3.68
N TYR A 352 25.29 7.79 -3.30
CA TYR A 352 24.52 8.49 -2.28
C TYR A 352 23.23 9.04 -2.89
N VAL A 353 22.10 8.72 -2.30
CA VAL A 353 20.80 9.26 -2.70
C VAL A 353 20.66 10.66 -2.13
N HIS A 354 20.89 11.67 -2.94
CA HIS A 354 20.83 13.08 -2.53
C HIS A 354 19.39 13.57 -2.40
N GLN A 355 18.54 13.20 -3.34
CA GLN A 355 17.13 13.57 -3.37
C GLN A 355 16.32 12.45 -4.04
N ALA A 356 15.14 12.17 -3.51
CA ALA A 356 14.19 11.25 -4.11
C ALA A 356 12.91 11.98 -4.50
N MET A 357 12.32 11.57 -5.62
CA MET A 357 11.00 12.02 -6.08
C MET A 357 10.10 10.81 -6.31
N ARG A 358 8.86 10.90 -5.84
CA ARG A 358 7.82 9.95 -6.20
C ARG A 358 7.09 10.45 -7.45
N VAL A 359 6.93 9.57 -8.43
CA VAL A 359 6.10 9.81 -9.61
C VAL A 359 4.88 8.90 -9.50
N THR A 360 3.68 9.48 -9.59
CA THR A 360 2.38 8.77 -9.50
C THR A 360 1.54 9.09 -10.71
#